data_94ffd1e07ae14684a3b753983afaf2f4
#
_entry.id   94ffd1e07ae14684a3b753983afaf2f4
#
_cell.length_a   1.000
_cell.length_b   1.000
_cell.length_c   1.000
_cell.angle_alpha   90.00
_cell.angle_beta   90.00
_cell.angle_gamma   90.00
#
_symmetry.space_group_name_H-M   'P 1'
#
loop_
_entity.id
_entity.type
_entity.pdbx_description
1 polymer ?
#
loop_
_entity_poly.entity_id
_entity_poly.type
_entity_poly.pdbx_seq_one_letter_code
_entity_poly.pdbx_strand_id
1 'polypeptide(L)'
;DFDGWAEGLKLGRSYCGDGLSHVLDFKVNDVAVGEPGSAGKISTLALTQPGKVNVRFDVAALLQEKQTDETRRIRNARLDQKPYWHIERCRIGETRRVPVEVIVNGEVAWRKEIEADGSVSTLNVPLEIKESSWVAVRILPSVHTNPVWVTVGDQPVRASKRSAEWCIKAVEQCWSQKGKGIRSAERATAKQAYDEAKSIYERILSETTRN
;
A
#
# COMPACT_ATOMS: atom_id res chain seq x y z
N ASP A 1 -18.11 7.98 -16.45
CA ASP A 1 -17.74 7.54 -17.80
C ASP A 1 -16.44 6.76 -17.76
N PHE A 2 -16.10 6.10 -18.88
CA PHE A 2 -14.90 5.25 -18.97
C PHE A 2 -13.60 6.08 -18.89
N ASP A 3 -13.57 7.24 -19.52
CA ASP A 3 -12.36 8.09 -19.56
C ASP A 3 -12.03 8.62 -18.16
N GLY A 4 -13.06 9.06 -17.40
CA GLY A 4 -12.88 9.48 -16.01
C GLY A 4 -12.40 8.34 -15.09
N TRP A 5 -12.89 7.12 -15.31
CA TRP A 5 -12.41 5.93 -14.60
C TRP A 5 -10.96 5.59 -14.96
N ALA A 6 -10.61 5.59 -16.24
CA ALA A 6 -9.25 5.33 -16.71
C ALA A 6 -8.25 6.38 -16.19
N GLU A 7 -8.63 7.66 -16.20
CA GLU A 7 -7.82 8.75 -15.64
C GLU A 7 -7.66 8.58 -14.10
N GLY A 8 -8.71 8.19 -13.40
CA GLY A 8 -8.63 7.87 -11.96
C GLY A 8 -7.61 6.78 -11.66
N LEU A 9 -7.60 5.69 -12.44
CA LEU A 9 -6.59 4.63 -12.31
C LEU A 9 -5.17 5.13 -12.58
N LYS A 10 -4.99 5.91 -13.66
CA LYS A 10 -3.71 6.49 -14.04
C LYS A 10 -3.14 7.41 -12.96
N LEU A 11 -3.99 8.18 -12.29
CA LEU A 11 -3.62 9.06 -11.20
C LEU A 11 -3.46 8.31 -9.86
N GLY A 12 -3.79 7.01 -9.81
CA GLY A 12 -3.75 6.23 -8.58
C GLY A 12 -4.92 6.49 -7.62
N ARG A 13 -6.01 7.10 -8.10
CA ARG A 13 -7.26 7.30 -7.34
C ARG A 13 -8.03 5.98 -7.30
N SER A 14 -7.44 5.01 -6.60
CA SER A 14 -7.99 3.66 -6.52
C SER A 14 -7.52 2.95 -5.26
N TYR A 15 -8.22 1.89 -4.91
CA TYR A 15 -7.83 0.93 -3.89
C TYR A 15 -8.14 -0.48 -4.38
N CYS A 16 -7.45 -1.48 -3.84
CA CYS A 16 -7.80 -2.89 -4.05
C CYS A 16 -8.67 -3.37 -2.89
N GLY A 17 -9.71 -4.14 -3.19
CA GLY A 17 -10.60 -4.71 -2.17
C GLY A 17 -11.27 -6.00 -2.65
N ASP A 18 -11.83 -6.77 -1.72
CA ASP A 18 -12.55 -8.02 -1.99
C ASP A 18 -14.05 -7.79 -2.27
N GLY A 19 -14.51 -6.54 -2.28
CA GLY A 19 -15.91 -6.16 -2.44
C GLY A 19 -16.74 -6.21 -1.15
N LEU A 20 -16.16 -6.68 -0.03
CA LEU A 20 -16.78 -6.73 1.29
C LEU A 20 -16.13 -5.75 2.27
N SER A 21 -15.09 -5.05 1.84
CA SER A 21 -14.41 -3.99 2.58
C SER A 21 -14.01 -2.85 1.65
N HIS A 22 -14.10 -1.65 2.17
CA HIS A 22 -13.85 -0.42 1.42
C HIS A 22 -13.08 0.58 2.27
N VAL A 23 -12.20 1.35 1.63
CA VAL A 23 -11.57 2.56 2.20
C VAL A 23 -11.82 3.69 1.23
N LEU A 24 -12.56 4.69 1.69
CA LEU A 24 -13.02 5.83 0.88
C LEU A 24 -12.45 7.13 1.44
N ASP A 25 -12.39 8.17 0.62
CA ASP A 25 -11.99 9.53 1.00
C ASP A 25 -10.66 9.61 1.77
N PHE A 26 -9.74 8.70 1.44
CA PHE A 26 -8.44 8.67 2.09
C PHE A 26 -7.58 9.86 1.70
N LYS A 27 -7.13 10.59 2.73
CA LYS A 27 -6.25 11.74 2.59
C LYS A 27 -5.31 11.91 3.78
N VAL A 28 -4.19 12.57 3.53
CA VAL A 28 -3.24 13.03 4.55
C VAL A 28 -3.24 14.55 4.54
N ASN A 29 -3.66 15.18 5.64
CA ASN A 29 -4.08 16.58 5.68
C ASN A 29 -5.12 16.84 4.56
N ASP A 30 -4.84 17.78 3.66
CA ASP A 30 -5.73 18.13 2.55
C ASP A 30 -5.39 17.39 1.24
N VAL A 31 -4.38 16.52 1.23
CA VAL A 31 -3.95 15.79 0.03
C VAL A 31 -4.65 14.43 -0.02
N ALA A 32 -5.58 14.27 -0.97
CA ALA A 32 -6.23 13.00 -1.24
C ALA A 32 -5.40 12.13 -2.19
N VAL A 33 -5.59 10.81 -2.09
CA VAL A 33 -4.98 9.86 -3.01
C VAL A 33 -5.48 10.09 -4.44
N GLY A 34 -4.57 10.18 -5.40
CA GLY A 34 -4.89 10.44 -6.81
C GLY A 34 -5.24 11.89 -7.14
N GLU A 35 -5.06 12.82 -6.20
CA GLU A 35 -5.29 14.25 -6.41
C GLU A 35 -3.96 15.02 -6.43
N PRO A 36 -3.92 16.18 -7.12
CA PRO A 36 -2.77 17.07 -7.03
C PRO A 36 -2.56 17.57 -5.60
N GLY A 37 -1.35 17.39 -5.10
CA GLY A 37 -0.93 17.90 -3.81
C GLY A 37 0.12 19.01 -3.93
N SER A 38 1.13 18.99 -3.07
CA SER A 38 2.19 19.99 -3.03
C SER A 38 2.92 20.11 -4.37
N ALA A 39 3.08 21.32 -4.87
CA ALA A 39 3.69 21.65 -6.17
C ALA A 39 3.06 20.87 -7.37
N GLY A 40 1.76 20.52 -7.28
CA GLY A 40 1.05 19.80 -8.32
C GLY A 40 1.41 18.31 -8.46
N LYS A 41 2.25 17.77 -7.58
CA LYS A 41 2.59 16.33 -7.58
C LYS A 41 1.43 15.51 -7.06
N ILE A 42 1.04 14.49 -7.82
CA ILE A 42 -0.08 13.61 -7.46
C ILE A 42 0.20 12.89 -6.14
N SER A 43 -0.82 12.83 -5.27
CA SER A 43 -0.78 12.17 -3.95
C SER A 43 0.44 12.57 -3.10
N THR A 44 0.91 13.83 -3.18
CA THR A 44 2.13 14.26 -2.49
C THR A 44 1.88 15.45 -1.57
N LEU A 45 2.15 15.27 -0.28
CA LEU A 45 2.20 16.31 0.74
C LEU A 45 3.67 16.65 1.03
N ALA A 46 4.06 17.90 0.87
CA ALA A 46 5.42 18.37 1.23
C ALA A 46 5.39 19.06 2.59
N LEU A 47 6.27 18.63 3.49
CA LEU A 47 6.58 19.26 4.76
C LEU A 47 7.99 19.86 4.67
N THR A 48 8.18 21.07 5.16
CA THR A 48 9.51 21.70 5.21
C THR A 48 10.42 21.07 6.25
N GLN A 49 9.83 20.49 7.30
CA GLN A 49 10.50 19.83 8.41
C GLN A 49 9.61 18.71 8.98
N PRO A 50 10.15 17.78 9.78
CA PRO A 50 9.35 16.79 10.50
C PRO A 50 8.17 17.42 11.24
N GLY A 51 7.02 16.75 11.21
CA GLY A 51 5.82 17.34 11.79
C GLY A 51 4.64 16.40 11.89
N LYS A 52 3.57 16.90 12.50
CA LYS A 52 2.31 16.17 12.64
C LYS A 52 1.47 16.30 11.38
N VAL A 53 0.86 15.20 10.98
CA VAL A 53 -0.15 15.13 9.92
C VAL A 53 -1.41 14.46 10.46
N ASN A 54 -2.55 14.71 9.82
CA ASN A 54 -3.80 14.03 10.12
C ASN A 54 -4.17 13.11 8.94
N VAL A 55 -4.34 11.83 9.20
CA VAL A 55 -4.80 10.83 8.23
C VAL A 55 -6.30 10.68 8.41
N ARG A 56 -7.09 11.07 7.40
CA ARG A 56 -8.54 10.94 7.39
C ARG A 56 -8.97 9.96 6.32
N PHE A 57 -9.92 9.09 6.66
CA PHE A 57 -10.55 8.16 5.72
C PHE A 57 -11.88 7.65 6.26
N ASP A 58 -12.73 7.21 5.34
CA ASP A 58 -13.94 6.48 5.65
C ASP A 58 -13.68 5.00 5.39
N VAL A 59 -14.19 4.13 6.25
CA VAL A 59 -13.99 2.68 6.16
C VAL A 59 -15.28 1.94 6.41
N ALA A 60 -15.56 0.93 5.61
CA ALA A 60 -16.65 0.00 5.79
C ALA A 60 -16.16 -1.44 5.61
N ALA A 61 -16.73 -2.36 6.36
CA ALA A 61 -16.45 -3.79 6.24
C ALA A 61 -17.70 -4.61 6.53
N LEU A 62 -17.88 -5.74 5.85
CA LEU A 62 -19.05 -6.59 6.04
C LEU A 62 -18.62 -8.05 6.27
N LEU A 63 -18.85 -8.54 7.47
CA LEU A 63 -18.78 -9.94 7.85
C LEU A 63 -20.16 -10.47 8.15
N GLN A 64 -20.40 -11.75 7.92
CA GLN A 64 -21.59 -12.41 8.46
C GLN A 64 -21.52 -12.46 9.98
N GLU A 65 -22.64 -12.24 10.66
CA GLU A 65 -22.69 -12.30 12.13
C GLU A 65 -22.19 -13.65 12.64
N LYS A 66 -22.71 -14.73 12.06
CA LYS A 66 -22.24 -16.09 12.34
C LYS A 66 -21.52 -16.65 11.13
N GLN A 67 -20.34 -17.20 11.37
CA GLN A 67 -19.60 -17.89 10.31
C GLN A 67 -20.36 -19.15 9.85
N THR A 68 -20.42 -19.32 8.53
CA THR A 68 -20.83 -20.60 7.89
C THR A 68 -19.63 -21.56 7.85
N ASP A 69 -19.87 -22.83 7.50
CA ASP A 69 -18.78 -23.78 7.30
C ASP A 69 -17.85 -23.36 6.16
N GLU A 70 -18.38 -22.70 5.13
CA GLU A 70 -17.59 -22.17 4.04
C GLU A 70 -16.67 -21.03 4.52
N THR A 71 -17.19 -20.04 5.25
CA THR A 71 -16.38 -18.92 5.73
C THR A 71 -15.35 -19.36 6.77
N ARG A 72 -15.66 -20.37 7.61
CA ARG A 72 -14.66 -21.01 8.48
C ARG A 72 -13.55 -21.68 7.69
N ARG A 73 -13.89 -22.40 6.61
CA ARG A 73 -12.90 -23.02 5.72
C ARG A 73 -11.98 -21.97 5.09
N ILE A 74 -12.54 -20.84 4.60
CA ILE A 74 -11.77 -19.73 4.04
C ILE A 74 -10.80 -19.15 5.09
N ARG A 75 -11.29 -18.90 6.30
CA ARG A 75 -10.49 -18.34 7.39
C ARG A 75 -9.31 -19.23 7.78
N ASN A 76 -9.53 -20.54 7.83
CA ASN A 76 -8.54 -21.52 8.28
C ASN A 76 -7.66 -22.06 7.14
N ALA A 77 -7.93 -21.69 5.90
CA ALA A 77 -7.14 -22.12 4.76
C ALA A 77 -5.70 -21.56 4.82
N ARG A 78 -4.75 -22.29 4.24
CA ARG A 78 -3.36 -21.82 4.13
C ARG A 78 -3.29 -20.48 3.41
N LEU A 79 -2.25 -19.67 3.69
CA LEU A 79 -2.10 -18.32 3.13
C LEU A 79 -1.99 -18.29 1.60
N ASP A 80 -1.55 -19.41 0.98
CA ASP A 80 -1.43 -19.57 -0.47
C ASP A 80 -2.71 -20.11 -1.13
N GLN A 81 -3.74 -20.49 -0.36
CA GLN A 81 -5.01 -21.03 -0.87
C GLN A 81 -6.03 -19.90 -1.10
N LYS A 82 -6.70 -19.94 -2.25
CA LYS A 82 -7.77 -19.00 -2.61
C LYS A 82 -9.06 -19.27 -1.83
N PRO A 83 -9.84 -18.22 -1.55
CA PRO A 83 -9.52 -16.80 -1.72
C PRO A 83 -8.64 -16.29 -0.57
N TYR A 84 -7.37 -15.95 -0.83
CA TYR A 84 -6.46 -15.46 0.19
C TYR A 84 -6.73 -13.99 0.58
N TRP A 85 -7.51 -13.27 -0.21
CA TRP A 85 -7.90 -11.86 0.00
C TRP A 85 -9.22 -11.68 0.76
N HIS A 86 -9.97 -12.75 1.08
CA HIS A 86 -11.32 -12.66 1.65
C HIS A 86 -11.29 -12.10 3.08
N ILE A 87 -12.26 -11.22 3.39
CA ILE A 87 -12.36 -10.52 4.68
C ILE A 87 -12.47 -11.46 5.89
N GLU A 88 -13.02 -12.67 5.74
CA GLU A 88 -13.05 -13.65 6.82
C GLU A 88 -11.68 -13.98 7.41
N ARG A 89 -10.60 -13.78 6.63
CA ARG A 89 -9.22 -13.93 7.11
C ARG A 89 -8.75 -12.81 8.04
N CYS A 90 -9.53 -11.72 8.09
CA CYS A 90 -9.27 -10.58 8.98
C CYS A 90 -10.07 -10.69 10.29
N ARG A 91 -11.05 -11.59 10.38
CA ARG A 91 -11.93 -11.73 11.55
C ARG A 91 -11.13 -11.96 12.82
N ILE A 92 -11.42 -11.19 13.85
CA ILE A 92 -10.80 -11.28 15.16
C ILE A 92 -11.57 -12.26 16.03
N GLY A 93 -10.96 -13.40 16.34
CA GLY A 93 -11.60 -14.46 17.13
C GLY A 93 -12.93 -14.90 16.52
N GLU A 94 -13.95 -15.08 17.32
CA GLU A 94 -15.33 -15.38 16.89
C GLU A 94 -16.19 -14.11 16.78
N THR A 95 -15.57 -12.92 16.83
CA THR A 95 -16.28 -11.65 16.78
C THR A 95 -16.57 -11.23 15.34
N ARG A 96 -17.48 -10.26 15.16
CA ARG A 96 -17.74 -9.60 13.89
C ARG A 96 -16.86 -8.35 13.73
N ARG A 97 -15.58 -8.46 14.09
CA ARG A 97 -14.64 -7.32 14.09
C ARG A 97 -13.43 -7.60 13.23
N VAL A 98 -12.91 -6.54 12.61
CA VAL A 98 -11.69 -6.57 11.79
C VAL A 98 -10.75 -5.42 12.18
N PRO A 99 -9.42 -5.59 12.04
CA PRO A 99 -8.46 -4.53 12.31
C PRO A 99 -8.33 -3.61 11.09
N VAL A 100 -8.46 -2.30 11.32
CA VAL A 100 -8.07 -1.25 10.37
C VAL A 100 -6.71 -0.72 10.78
N GLU A 101 -5.81 -0.57 9.83
CA GLU A 101 -4.43 -0.15 10.07
C GLU A 101 -4.05 1.03 9.18
N VAL A 102 -3.34 2.00 9.75
CA VAL A 102 -2.60 3.02 9.01
C VAL A 102 -1.14 2.59 8.96
N ILE A 103 -0.60 2.52 7.76
CA ILE A 103 0.74 2.04 7.47
C ILE A 103 1.63 3.21 7.10
N VAL A 104 2.80 3.28 7.69
CA VAL A 104 3.86 4.23 7.31
C VAL A 104 5.11 3.43 6.96
N ASN A 105 5.59 3.56 5.74
CA ASN A 105 6.80 2.87 5.25
C ASN A 105 6.79 1.34 5.45
N GLY A 106 5.60 0.72 5.38
CA GLY A 106 5.44 -0.74 5.55
C GLY A 106 5.13 -1.19 6.98
N GLU A 107 5.28 -0.32 7.96
CA GLU A 107 5.05 -0.63 9.37
C GLU A 107 3.68 -0.11 9.84
N VAL A 108 3.05 -0.84 10.77
CA VAL A 108 1.77 -0.42 11.37
C VAL A 108 2.02 0.73 12.33
N ALA A 109 1.65 1.95 11.90
CA ALA A 109 1.77 3.15 12.72
C ALA A 109 0.57 3.36 13.67
N TRP A 110 -0.61 2.86 13.27
CA TRP A 110 -1.82 2.92 14.06
C TRP A 110 -2.75 1.77 13.70
N ARG A 111 -3.54 1.31 14.69
CA ARG A 111 -4.52 0.23 14.52
C ARG A 111 -5.75 0.47 15.38
N LYS A 112 -6.92 0.18 14.82
CA LYS A 112 -8.21 0.14 15.53
C LYS A 112 -9.05 -1.01 15.01
N GLU A 113 -9.83 -1.62 15.87
CA GLU A 113 -10.85 -2.58 15.46
C GLU A 113 -12.16 -1.87 15.16
N ILE A 114 -12.82 -2.26 14.08
CA ILE A 114 -14.16 -1.80 13.72
C ILE A 114 -15.15 -2.97 13.70
N GLU A 115 -16.41 -2.67 13.91
CA GLU A 115 -17.50 -3.62 13.65
C GLU A 115 -17.68 -3.75 12.13
N ALA A 116 -17.70 -5.00 11.65
CA ALA A 116 -17.84 -5.29 10.23
C ALA A 116 -19.32 -5.60 9.89
N ASP A 117 -20.20 -4.63 10.14
CA ASP A 117 -21.65 -4.72 9.92
C ASP A 117 -22.14 -4.02 8.63
N GLY A 118 -21.20 -3.48 7.85
CA GLY A 118 -21.47 -2.73 6.64
C GLY A 118 -21.65 -1.23 6.89
N SER A 119 -21.66 -0.77 8.13
CA SER A 119 -21.72 0.66 8.43
C SER A 119 -20.42 1.37 8.06
N VAL A 120 -20.55 2.64 7.65
CA VAL A 120 -19.40 3.50 7.35
C VAL A 120 -18.93 4.21 8.62
N SER A 121 -17.64 4.11 8.90
CA SER A 121 -16.98 4.80 10.00
C SER A 121 -15.96 5.79 9.47
N THR A 122 -16.07 7.08 9.86
CA THR A 122 -15.05 8.09 9.59
C THR A 122 -13.97 8.06 10.68
N LEU A 123 -12.72 7.93 10.27
CA LEU A 123 -11.56 7.88 11.16
C LEU A 123 -10.62 9.06 10.88
N ASN A 124 -10.10 9.63 11.98
CA ASN A 124 -9.09 10.69 11.94
C ASN A 124 -7.92 10.26 12.85
N VAL A 125 -6.75 10.11 12.27
CA VAL A 125 -5.57 9.54 12.92
C VAL A 125 -4.43 10.55 12.87
N PRO A 126 -4.07 11.19 13.98
CA PRO A 126 -2.89 12.03 14.03
C PRO A 126 -1.62 11.16 14.02
N LEU A 127 -0.67 11.49 13.15
CA LEU A 127 0.62 10.83 13.04
C LEU A 127 1.74 11.85 13.09
N GLU A 128 2.91 11.44 13.59
CA GLU A 128 4.14 12.20 13.52
C GLU A 128 5.02 11.65 12.39
N ILE A 129 5.30 12.48 11.39
CA ILE A 129 6.18 12.13 10.27
C ILE A 129 7.57 12.73 10.56
N LYS A 130 8.55 11.87 10.73
CA LYS A 130 9.94 12.24 11.07
C LYS A 130 10.85 12.34 9.85
N GLU A 131 10.52 11.66 8.78
CA GLU A 131 11.27 11.58 7.53
C GLU A 131 10.32 11.37 6.37
N SER A 132 10.78 11.59 5.15
CA SER A 132 9.99 11.34 3.95
C SER A 132 9.47 9.90 3.95
N SER A 133 8.15 9.77 3.79
CA SER A 133 7.42 8.53 4.04
C SER A 133 6.30 8.35 3.03
N TRP A 134 5.79 7.15 2.92
CA TRP A 134 4.50 6.89 2.31
C TRP A 134 3.51 6.40 3.37
N VAL A 135 2.25 6.81 3.22
CA VAL A 135 1.16 6.50 4.13
C VAL A 135 0.05 5.80 3.36
N ALA A 136 -0.45 4.70 3.87
CA ALA A 136 -1.57 3.95 3.29
C ALA A 136 -2.51 3.42 4.39
N VAL A 137 -3.71 3.01 4.00
CA VAL A 137 -4.71 2.40 4.88
C VAL A 137 -5.02 0.99 4.39
N ARG A 138 -5.21 0.05 5.32
CA ARG A 138 -5.56 -1.33 4.97
C ARG A 138 -6.45 -2.02 6.02
N ILE A 139 -7.17 -3.04 5.58
CA ILE A 139 -7.66 -4.18 6.36
C ILE A 139 -7.02 -5.42 5.72
N LEU A 140 -5.91 -5.90 6.26
CA LEU A 140 -5.13 -6.98 5.64
C LEU A 140 -5.78 -8.35 5.87
N PRO A 141 -6.01 -9.17 4.82
CA PRO A 141 -5.60 -8.99 3.43
C PRO A 141 -6.71 -8.48 2.49
N SER A 142 -7.82 -7.99 3.02
CA SER A 142 -9.06 -7.73 2.28
C SER A 142 -9.02 -6.44 1.45
N VAL A 143 -8.54 -5.34 2.00
CA VAL A 143 -8.46 -4.04 1.31
C VAL A 143 -7.19 -3.28 1.63
N HIS A 144 -6.66 -2.56 0.64
CA HIS A 144 -5.60 -1.58 0.83
C HIS A 144 -5.68 -0.45 -0.20
N THR A 145 -5.25 0.75 0.20
CA THR A 145 -5.20 1.93 -0.65
C THR A 145 -3.86 2.04 -1.40
N ASN A 146 -3.83 2.85 -2.46
CA ASN A 146 -2.60 3.47 -2.91
C ASN A 146 -2.09 4.43 -1.83
N PRO A 147 -0.79 4.77 -1.82
CA PRO A 147 -0.21 5.65 -0.81
C PRO A 147 -0.42 7.13 -1.12
N VAL A 148 -0.42 7.94 -0.06
CA VAL A 148 -0.05 9.36 -0.11
C VAL A 148 1.41 9.48 0.31
N TRP A 149 2.21 10.17 -0.51
CA TRP A 149 3.61 10.44 -0.24
C TRP A 149 3.73 11.69 0.63
N VAL A 150 4.47 11.61 1.72
CA VAL A 150 4.78 12.74 2.59
C VAL A 150 6.27 12.99 2.51
N THR A 151 6.69 14.04 1.80
CA THR A 151 8.11 14.42 1.70
C THR A 151 8.47 15.40 2.81
N VAL A 152 9.67 15.28 3.35
CA VAL A 152 10.21 16.16 4.40
C VAL A 152 11.49 16.81 3.88
N GLY A 153 11.53 18.15 3.78
CA GLY A 153 12.68 18.90 3.30
C GLY A 153 13.12 18.50 1.89
N ASP A 154 12.15 18.20 1.00
CA ASP A 154 12.36 17.73 -0.37
C ASP A 154 13.22 16.45 -0.49
N GLN A 155 13.42 15.74 0.60
CA GLN A 155 14.17 14.47 0.58
C GLN A 155 13.30 13.34 0.02
N PRO A 156 13.88 12.41 -0.76
CA PRO A 156 13.16 11.23 -1.23
C PRO A 156 12.89 10.26 -0.07
N VAL A 157 11.90 9.36 -0.25
CA VAL A 157 11.66 8.28 0.69
C VAL A 157 12.83 7.28 0.67
N ARG A 158 13.43 7.03 1.84
CA ARG A 158 14.56 6.12 2.05
C ARG A 158 14.33 5.29 3.32
N ALA A 159 13.26 4.51 3.29
CA ALA A 159 12.67 3.95 4.52
C ALA A 159 13.35 2.67 5.02
N SER A 160 13.97 1.86 4.16
CA SER A 160 14.44 0.54 4.57
C SER A 160 15.56 0.00 3.68
N LYS A 161 16.73 -0.25 4.26
CA LYS A 161 17.84 -0.98 3.62
C LYS A 161 17.43 -2.37 3.16
N ARG A 162 16.73 -3.10 4.03
CA ARG A 162 16.24 -4.46 3.73
C ARG A 162 15.36 -4.49 2.47
N SER A 163 14.49 -3.48 2.30
CA SER A 163 13.65 -3.39 1.10
C SER A 163 14.48 -3.11 -0.16
N ALA A 164 15.47 -2.23 -0.08
CA ALA A 164 16.37 -1.94 -1.20
C ALA A 164 17.20 -3.17 -1.59
N GLU A 165 17.76 -3.88 -0.62
CA GLU A 165 18.48 -5.15 -0.84
C GLU A 165 17.59 -6.23 -1.48
N TRP A 166 16.34 -6.32 -1.02
CA TRP A 166 15.37 -7.24 -1.61
C TRP A 166 15.09 -6.89 -3.07
N CYS A 167 14.92 -5.61 -3.39
CA CYS A 167 14.69 -5.15 -4.76
C CYS A 167 15.90 -5.46 -5.68
N ILE A 168 17.14 -5.28 -5.19
CA ILE A 168 18.34 -5.66 -5.94
C ILE A 168 18.30 -7.15 -6.28
N LYS A 169 18.08 -8.01 -5.28
CA LYS A 169 17.97 -9.46 -5.47
C LYS A 169 16.81 -9.85 -6.40
N ALA A 170 15.68 -9.15 -6.30
CA ALA A 170 14.52 -9.39 -7.17
C ALA A 170 14.83 -9.08 -8.64
N VAL A 171 15.55 -7.98 -8.94
CA VAL A 171 16.00 -7.64 -10.29
C VAL A 171 16.95 -8.73 -10.83
N GLU A 172 17.92 -9.16 -10.03
CA GLU A 172 18.86 -10.23 -10.41
C GLU A 172 18.16 -11.55 -10.69
N GLN A 173 17.24 -11.94 -9.82
CA GLN A 173 16.45 -13.16 -10.00
C GLN A 173 15.54 -13.08 -11.23
N CYS A 174 14.87 -11.96 -11.45
CA CYS A 174 14.07 -11.74 -12.66
C CYS A 174 14.93 -11.92 -13.93
N TRP A 175 16.09 -11.32 -13.98
CA TRP A 175 17.00 -11.48 -15.11
C TRP A 175 17.46 -12.93 -15.29
N SER A 176 17.86 -13.60 -14.21
CA SER A 176 18.33 -15.00 -14.29
C SER A 176 17.28 -15.95 -14.85
N GLN A 177 16.01 -15.72 -14.52
CA GLN A 177 14.88 -16.54 -14.98
C GLN A 177 14.40 -16.17 -16.38
N LYS A 178 14.28 -14.89 -16.70
CA LYS A 178 13.63 -14.40 -17.93
C LYS A 178 14.61 -14.07 -19.05
N GLY A 179 15.85 -13.71 -18.72
CA GLY A 179 16.85 -13.24 -19.69
C GLY A 179 17.13 -14.24 -20.82
N LYS A 180 17.03 -15.54 -20.56
CA LYS A 180 17.25 -16.59 -21.58
C LYS A 180 16.08 -16.67 -22.60
N GLY A 181 14.88 -16.30 -22.21
CA GLY A 181 13.68 -16.30 -23.04
C GLY A 181 13.48 -15.02 -23.87
N ILE A 182 14.29 -14.00 -23.67
CA ILE A 182 14.22 -12.76 -24.44
C ILE A 182 14.86 -12.98 -25.82
N ARG A 183 14.17 -12.50 -26.87
CA ARG A 183 14.66 -12.58 -28.26
C ARG A 183 16.07 -11.98 -28.39
N SER A 184 16.92 -12.58 -29.19
CA SER A 184 18.30 -12.15 -29.33
C SER A 184 18.49 -10.69 -29.71
N ALA A 185 17.62 -10.18 -30.62
CA ALA A 185 17.61 -8.78 -31.04
C ALA A 185 17.27 -7.77 -29.93
N GLU A 186 16.52 -8.19 -28.90
CA GLU A 186 16.04 -7.32 -27.81
C GLU A 186 16.86 -7.51 -26.52
N ARG A 187 17.68 -8.56 -26.46
CA ARG A 187 18.34 -8.99 -25.23
C ARG A 187 19.32 -7.96 -24.67
N ALA A 188 20.05 -7.27 -25.54
CA ALA A 188 21.00 -6.25 -25.10
C ALA A 188 20.29 -5.07 -24.46
N THR A 189 19.23 -4.55 -25.08
CA THR A 189 18.42 -3.45 -24.57
C THR A 189 17.70 -3.84 -23.26
N ALA A 190 17.16 -5.05 -23.20
CA ALA A 190 16.57 -5.57 -21.96
C ALA A 190 17.61 -5.68 -20.84
N LYS A 191 18.83 -6.20 -21.14
CA LYS A 191 19.89 -6.30 -20.13
C LYS A 191 20.26 -4.93 -19.58
N GLN A 192 20.39 -3.92 -20.44
CA GLN A 192 20.66 -2.55 -20.00
C GLN A 192 19.58 -2.02 -19.05
N ALA A 193 18.31 -2.25 -19.34
CA ALA A 193 17.20 -1.83 -18.45
C ALA A 193 17.27 -2.51 -17.08
N TYR A 194 17.64 -3.80 -17.02
CA TYR A 194 17.84 -4.51 -15.75
C TYR A 194 19.05 -3.98 -14.98
N ASP A 195 20.16 -3.67 -15.67
CA ASP A 195 21.36 -3.11 -15.04
C ASP A 195 21.10 -1.70 -14.49
N GLU A 196 20.36 -0.88 -15.23
CA GLU A 196 19.90 0.44 -14.78
C GLU A 196 19.00 0.33 -13.53
N ALA A 197 18.02 -0.56 -13.54
CA ALA A 197 17.16 -0.81 -12.39
C ALA A 197 17.97 -1.24 -11.16
N LYS A 198 18.95 -2.15 -11.33
CA LYS A 198 19.84 -2.58 -10.25
C LYS A 198 20.64 -1.39 -9.69
N SER A 199 21.26 -0.60 -10.54
CA SER A 199 22.06 0.54 -10.11
C SER A 199 21.25 1.62 -9.39
N ILE A 200 19.98 1.80 -9.77
CA ILE A 200 19.04 2.68 -9.02
C ILE A 200 18.82 2.14 -7.60
N TYR A 201 18.55 0.85 -7.43
CA TYR A 201 18.34 0.28 -6.10
C TYR A 201 19.63 0.25 -5.25
N GLU A 202 20.81 0.06 -5.85
CA GLU A 202 22.11 0.17 -5.17
C GLU A 202 22.34 1.60 -4.65
N ARG A 203 21.98 2.62 -5.44
CA ARG A 203 22.02 4.02 -5.00
C ARG A 203 21.02 4.25 -3.87
N ILE A 204 19.76 3.78 -3.97
CA ILE A 204 18.76 3.88 -2.90
C ILE A 204 19.30 3.23 -1.62
N LEU A 205 19.93 2.06 -1.72
CA LEU A 205 20.55 1.37 -0.58
C LEU A 205 21.64 2.22 0.09
N SER A 206 22.51 2.84 -0.70
CA SER A 206 23.60 3.69 -0.18
C SER A 206 23.09 4.96 0.50
N GLU A 207 21.96 5.50 0.04
CA GLU A 207 21.31 6.70 0.61
C GLU A 207 20.44 6.38 1.85
N THR A 208 20.12 5.11 2.09
CA THR A 208 19.24 4.70 3.19
C THR A 208 20.06 4.52 4.47
N THR A 209 19.69 5.24 5.53
CA THR A 209 20.36 5.16 6.83
C THR A 209 19.72 4.17 7.79
N ARG A 210 18.44 3.84 7.58
CA ARG A 210 17.62 2.99 8.47
C ARG A 210 17.70 1.51 8.02
N ASN A 211 17.88 0.61 8.98
CA ASN A 211 17.87 -0.86 8.77
C ASN A 211 16.47 -1.41 8.57
#